data_6a4c01d7e0994c21493d6810f927f7bd
#
_entry.id   6a4c01d7e0994c21493d6810f927f7bd
#
_cell.length_a   1.000
_cell.length_b   1.000
_cell.length_c   1.000
_cell.angle_alpha   90.00
_cell.angle_beta   90.00
_cell.angle_gamma   90.00
#
_symmetry.space_group_name_H-M   'P 1'
#
loop_
_entity.id
_entity.type
_entity.pdbx_description
1 polymer ?
#
loop_
_entity_poly.entity_id
_entity_poly.type
_entity_poly.pdbx_seq_one_letter_code
_entity_poly.pdbx_strand_id
1 'polypeptide(L)'
;RSYPRNVLVEQDGTLLFLRSKEAEKFELCRSGDHGKTWTFSEGLIDWRPEDISAFSEVSVLRLKSGNLLAALRHRRPVARSGAAPRGHRGHALARTLVTVSGDDGKTWSTPQPLTNTGEVHGNLLQLKDGRIMASYVNYHQPFGVCVVLSHDEGKTWNTDRRVQLSFSAVTATGNNGWPVSLELGDDRFLTCFANNAYPYDDPPTVTCETVQWKLPPSMQPTQLRSKQ
;
A
#
# COMPACT_ATOMS: atom_id res chain seq x y z
N ARG A 1 3.41 -0.55 17.13
CA ARG A 1 3.72 -1.76 16.38
C ARG A 1 3.29 -1.56 14.94
N SER A 2 4.16 -1.85 14.00
CA SER A 2 3.89 -1.84 12.56
C SER A 2 3.51 -3.25 12.13
N TYR A 3 2.64 -3.31 11.14
CA TYR A 3 2.19 -4.57 10.54
C TYR A 3 2.71 -4.63 9.10
N PRO A 4 3.51 -5.66 8.73
CA PRO A 4 3.83 -5.91 7.34
C PRO A 4 2.56 -6.23 6.56
N ARG A 5 2.45 -5.68 5.35
CA ARG A 5 1.30 -5.89 4.46
C ARG A 5 1.49 -7.08 3.52
N ASN A 6 2.73 -7.43 3.29
CA ASN A 6 3.09 -8.55 2.44
C ASN A 6 4.44 -9.15 2.85
N VAL A 7 4.67 -10.37 2.39
CA VAL A 7 5.98 -11.00 2.36
C VAL A 7 6.36 -11.11 0.89
N LEU A 8 7.50 -10.56 0.54
CA LEU A 8 8.11 -10.70 -0.78
C LEU A 8 8.88 -12.02 -0.82
N VAL A 9 8.74 -12.76 -1.92
CA VAL A 9 9.57 -13.94 -2.22
C VAL A 9 10.56 -13.53 -3.29
N GLU A 10 11.84 -13.53 -2.96
CA GLU A 10 12.93 -13.23 -3.90
C GLU A 10 13.15 -14.41 -4.86
N GLN A 11 13.89 -14.18 -5.95
CA GLN A 11 14.14 -15.22 -6.96
C GLN A 11 14.90 -16.44 -6.43
N ASP A 12 15.75 -16.24 -5.41
CA ASP A 12 16.49 -17.31 -4.73
C ASP A 12 15.69 -18.03 -3.64
N GLY A 13 14.41 -17.66 -3.45
CA GLY A 13 13.54 -18.21 -2.42
C GLY A 13 13.63 -17.51 -1.07
N THR A 14 14.49 -16.50 -0.92
CA THR A 14 14.56 -15.68 0.30
C THR A 14 13.23 -14.98 0.53
N LEU A 15 12.72 -15.08 1.75
CA LEU A 15 11.55 -14.32 2.17
C LEU A 15 11.99 -12.99 2.76
N LEU A 16 11.26 -11.92 2.40
CA LEU A 16 11.55 -10.58 2.85
C LEU A 16 10.27 -9.85 3.23
N PHE A 17 10.25 -9.18 4.36
CA PHE A 17 9.24 -8.18 4.68
C PHE A 17 9.84 -6.98 5.38
N LEU A 18 9.11 -5.87 5.32
CA LEU A 18 9.51 -4.61 5.93
C LEU A 18 8.52 -4.24 7.02
N ARG A 19 9.04 -3.80 8.17
CA ARG A 19 8.22 -3.22 9.23
C ARG A 19 8.83 -1.91 9.74
N SER A 20 8.00 -1.02 10.23
CA SER A 20 8.46 0.16 10.95
C SER A 20 8.75 -0.22 12.40
N LYS A 21 9.93 0.13 12.88
CA LYS A 21 10.37 -0.10 14.27
C LYS A 21 10.14 1.14 15.12
N GLU A 22 10.56 2.27 14.60
CA GLU A 22 10.44 3.61 15.17
C GLU A 22 10.04 4.59 14.07
N ALA A 23 9.77 5.84 14.42
CA ALA A 23 9.30 6.84 13.45
C ALA A 23 10.25 7.06 12.25
N GLU A 24 11.53 6.80 12.41
CA GLU A 24 12.57 7.07 11.40
C GLU A 24 13.32 5.81 10.94
N LYS A 25 12.89 4.62 11.39
CA LYS A 25 13.60 3.38 11.12
C LYS A 25 12.70 2.30 10.57
N PHE A 26 13.14 1.71 9.48
CA PHE A 26 12.63 0.44 9.02
C PHE A 26 13.48 -0.71 9.58
N GLU A 27 12.85 -1.82 9.76
CA GLU A 27 13.51 -3.08 10.02
C GLU A 27 13.16 -4.02 8.87
N LEU A 28 14.18 -4.36 8.09
CA LEU A 28 14.09 -5.31 7.02
C LEU A 28 14.33 -6.71 7.59
N CYS A 29 13.36 -7.58 7.41
CA CYS A 29 13.35 -8.93 7.95
C CYS A 29 13.55 -9.91 6.80
N ARG A 30 14.54 -10.80 6.91
CA ARG A 30 14.88 -11.80 5.90
C ARG A 30 14.92 -13.20 6.49
N SER A 31 14.47 -14.17 5.69
CA SER A 31 14.59 -15.59 5.98
C SER A 31 15.06 -16.34 4.74
N GLY A 32 16.15 -17.08 4.86
CA GLY A 32 16.67 -17.97 3.80
C GLY A 32 16.26 -19.44 4.00
N ASP A 33 15.41 -19.73 4.99
CA ASP A 33 15.03 -21.09 5.38
C ASP A 33 13.51 -21.30 5.44
N HIS A 34 12.79 -20.65 4.53
CA HIS A 34 11.33 -20.71 4.42
C HIS A 34 10.57 -20.23 5.67
N GLY A 35 11.10 -19.21 6.34
CA GLY A 35 10.44 -18.58 7.48
C GLY A 35 10.71 -19.22 8.84
N LYS A 36 11.60 -20.21 8.93
CA LYS A 36 11.96 -20.86 10.20
C LYS A 36 12.80 -19.96 11.10
N THR A 37 13.77 -19.27 10.49
CA THR A 37 14.59 -18.26 11.20
C THR A 37 14.58 -16.93 10.42
N TRP A 38 14.77 -15.83 11.15
CA TRP A 38 14.73 -14.50 10.60
C TRP A 38 15.92 -13.67 11.08
N THR A 39 16.55 -12.99 10.13
CA THR A 39 17.54 -11.95 10.40
C THR A 39 16.88 -10.58 10.26
N PHE A 40 17.38 -9.60 11.02
CA PHE A 40 16.83 -8.26 11.08
C PHE A 40 17.94 -7.26 10.82
N SER A 41 17.69 -6.33 9.88
CA SER A 41 18.61 -5.22 9.59
C SER A 41 17.85 -3.90 9.65
N GLU A 42 18.43 -2.92 10.33
CA GLU A 42 17.85 -1.58 10.39
C GLU A 42 18.15 -0.81 9.10
N GLY A 43 17.14 -0.11 8.58
CA GLY A 43 17.25 0.83 7.48
C GLY A 43 16.88 2.24 7.95
N LEU A 44 17.69 3.22 7.58
CA LEU A 44 17.45 4.62 7.91
C LEU A 44 16.59 5.27 6.83
N ILE A 45 15.58 6.02 7.24
CA ILE A 45 14.77 6.85 6.34
C ILE A 45 15.26 8.27 6.45
N ASP A 46 15.60 8.88 5.32
CA ASP A 46 15.96 10.30 5.26
C ASP A 46 14.71 11.16 5.34
N TRP A 47 14.11 11.19 6.52
CA TRP A 47 12.93 12.03 6.77
C TRP A 47 12.73 12.31 8.24
N ARG A 48 12.71 13.60 8.58
CA ARG A 48 12.41 14.11 9.92
C ARG A 48 11.28 15.13 9.85
N PRO A 49 10.03 14.72 9.69
CA PRO A 49 8.94 15.67 9.86
C PRO A 49 8.81 15.97 11.34
N GLU A 50 8.69 17.23 11.68
CA GLU A 50 8.50 17.74 13.06
C GLU A 50 7.24 17.17 13.74
N ASP A 51 6.38 16.47 12.95
CA ASP A 51 5.05 16.01 13.33
C ASP A 51 4.82 14.52 13.03
N ILE A 52 5.74 13.59 13.29
CA ILE A 52 5.52 12.18 12.99
C ILE A 52 4.81 11.45 14.13
N SER A 53 3.64 10.91 13.83
CA SER A 53 3.18 9.67 14.42
C SER A 53 3.63 8.51 13.52
N ALA A 54 4.20 7.48 14.09
CA ALA A 54 4.85 6.35 13.45
C ALA A 54 4.22 5.88 12.12
N PHE A 55 5.06 5.49 11.17
CA PHE A 55 4.62 4.71 10.01
C PHE A 55 4.01 3.39 10.46
N SER A 56 2.99 2.95 9.76
CA SER A 56 2.37 1.64 9.99
C SER A 56 1.98 1.02 8.65
N GLU A 57 1.72 -0.28 8.66
CA GLU A 57 1.18 -1.00 7.51
C GLU A 57 2.05 -0.81 6.26
N VAL A 58 3.20 -1.45 6.26
CA VAL A 58 4.21 -1.33 5.19
C VAL A 58 4.05 -2.46 4.18
N SER A 59 3.95 -2.11 2.90
CA SER A 59 4.07 -3.01 1.75
C SER A 59 5.39 -2.79 1.05
N VAL A 60 6.06 -3.84 0.60
CA VAL A 60 7.35 -3.77 -0.08
C VAL A 60 7.37 -4.58 -1.38
N LEU A 61 8.04 -4.05 -2.40
CA LEU A 61 8.32 -4.72 -3.67
C LEU A 61 9.81 -4.66 -3.99
N ARG A 62 10.32 -5.71 -4.66
CA ARG A 62 11.58 -5.65 -5.43
C ARG A 62 11.24 -5.23 -6.86
N LEU A 63 11.76 -4.11 -7.29
CA LEU A 63 11.59 -3.61 -8.65
C LEU A 63 12.49 -4.36 -9.64
N LYS A 64 12.17 -4.29 -10.93
CA LYS A 64 13.02 -4.86 -11.99
C LYS A 64 14.41 -4.22 -12.04
N SER A 65 14.54 -2.97 -11.61
CA SER A 65 15.83 -2.29 -11.43
C SER A 65 16.70 -2.87 -10.31
N GLY A 66 16.16 -3.74 -9.47
CA GLY A 66 16.81 -4.25 -8.27
C GLY A 66 16.55 -3.42 -7.00
N ASN A 67 15.99 -2.22 -7.13
CA ASN A 67 15.64 -1.37 -6.00
C ASN A 67 14.47 -1.95 -5.20
N LEU A 68 14.37 -1.61 -3.92
CA LEU A 68 13.18 -1.84 -3.12
C LEU A 68 12.29 -0.60 -3.15
N LEU A 69 10.99 -0.79 -3.38
CA LEU A 69 9.95 0.22 -3.23
C LEU A 69 9.07 -0.15 -2.05
N ALA A 70 8.87 0.77 -1.12
CA ALA A 70 7.98 0.56 0.02
C ALA A 70 6.82 1.56 0.01
N ALA A 71 5.61 1.08 0.26
CA ALA A 71 4.44 1.91 0.54
C ALA A 71 4.13 1.87 2.03
N LEU A 72 3.92 3.04 2.61
CA LEU A 72 3.74 3.21 4.05
C LEU A 72 2.48 4.02 4.33
N ARG A 73 1.73 3.62 5.34
CA ARG A 73 0.71 4.48 5.89
C ARG A 73 1.35 5.53 6.80
N HIS A 74 1.15 6.77 6.46
CA HIS A 74 1.54 7.92 7.27
C HIS A 74 0.31 8.58 7.90
N ARG A 75 0.37 8.80 9.21
CA ARG A 75 -0.67 9.50 9.95
C ARG A 75 -0.11 10.81 10.47
N ARG A 76 -0.76 11.93 10.16
CA ARG A 76 -0.45 13.20 10.83
C ARG A 76 -0.80 13.13 12.31
N PRO A 77 0.05 13.63 13.21
CA PRO A 77 -0.33 13.84 14.59
C PRO A 77 -1.53 14.80 14.63
N VAL A 78 -2.55 14.42 15.37
CA VAL A 78 -3.59 15.38 15.74
C VAL A 78 -3.07 16.11 16.97
N ALA A 79 -3.09 17.45 16.95
CA ALA A 79 -2.73 18.26 18.11
C ALA A 79 -3.45 17.72 19.36
N ARG A 80 -2.73 17.62 20.47
CA ARG A 80 -3.20 16.99 21.73
C ARG A 80 -4.40 17.67 22.41
N SER A 81 -5.10 18.58 21.76
CA SER A 81 -6.30 19.21 22.27
C SER A 81 -7.53 18.34 21.99
N GLY A 82 -7.77 17.35 22.84
CA GLY A 82 -8.92 16.47 22.75
C GLY A 82 -8.58 15.01 22.36
N ALA A 83 -9.50 14.11 22.65
CA ALA A 83 -9.34 12.69 22.34
C ALA A 83 -9.05 12.49 20.84
N ALA A 84 -7.98 11.78 20.52
CA ALA A 84 -7.64 11.46 19.13
C ALA A 84 -8.84 10.81 18.45
N PRO A 85 -9.22 11.24 17.22
CA PRO A 85 -10.32 10.63 16.50
C PRO A 85 -10.04 9.13 16.30
N ARG A 86 -10.92 8.28 16.81
CA ARG A 86 -10.84 6.83 16.60
C ARG A 86 -11.59 6.43 15.33
N GLY A 87 -11.23 5.30 14.73
CA GLY A 87 -11.91 4.76 13.55
C GLY A 87 -11.73 5.62 12.30
N HIS A 88 -12.80 5.82 11.57
CA HIS A 88 -12.85 6.53 10.28
C HIS A 88 -12.14 7.90 10.28
N ARG A 89 -12.35 8.73 11.31
CA ARG A 89 -11.71 10.05 11.40
C ARG A 89 -10.19 9.98 11.45
N GLY A 90 -9.62 8.93 12.07
CA GLY A 90 -8.17 8.72 12.08
C GLY A 90 -7.60 8.36 10.71
N HIS A 91 -8.35 7.65 9.88
CA HIS A 91 -7.96 7.30 8.51
C HIS A 91 -8.11 8.49 7.57
N ALA A 92 -9.13 9.32 7.73
CA ALA A 92 -9.33 10.53 6.92
C ALA A 92 -8.20 11.55 7.00
N LEU A 93 -7.34 11.47 8.04
CA LEU A 93 -6.17 12.34 8.23
C LEU A 93 -4.84 11.66 7.85
N ALA A 94 -4.90 10.41 7.41
CA ALA A 94 -3.74 9.64 6.99
C ALA A 94 -3.64 9.57 5.45
N ARG A 95 -2.49 9.19 4.94
CA ARG A 95 -2.26 8.93 3.52
C ARG A 95 -1.24 7.82 3.32
N THR A 96 -1.13 7.32 2.13
CA THR A 96 -0.05 6.42 1.73
C THR A 96 1.11 7.23 1.15
N LEU A 97 2.32 6.95 1.64
CA LEU A 97 3.57 7.47 1.08
C LEU A 97 4.34 6.31 0.43
N VAL A 98 5.28 6.64 -0.44
CA VAL A 98 6.26 5.70 -1.00
C VAL A 98 7.67 6.18 -0.75
N THR A 99 8.59 5.24 -0.58
CA THR A 99 10.03 5.49 -0.49
C THR A 99 10.79 4.37 -1.19
N VAL A 100 12.01 4.67 -1.66
CA VAL A 100 12.84 3.77 -2.45
C VAL A 100 14.17 3.55 -1.74
N SER A 101 14.67 2.33 -1.79
CA SER A 101 16.02 1.96 -1.40
C SER A 101 16.77 1.38 -2.60
N GLY A 102 17.95 1.94 -2.89
CA GLY A 102 18.88 1.45 -3.92
C GLY A 102 20.01 0.59 -3.36
N ASP A 103 20.07 0.38 -2.06
CA ASP A 103 21.15 -0.30 -1.33
C ASP A 103 20.65 -1.47 -0.48
N ASP A 104 19.59 -2.12 -0.98
CA ASP A 104 19.00 -3.32 -0.38
C ASP A 104 18.45 -3.10 1.04
N GLY A 105 17.82 -1.93 1.24
CA GLY A 105 17.09 -1.58 2.46
C GLY A 105 17.93 -0.94 3.56
N LYS A 106 19.20 -0.62 3.32
CA LYS A 106 20.06 0.07 4.30
C LYS A 106 19.68 1.53 4.46
N THR A 107 19.44 2.21 3.34
CA THR A 107 18.95 3.59 3.31
C THR A 107 17.73 3.73 2.43
N TRP A 108 16.87 4.68 2.76
CA TRP A 108 15.61 4.94 2.07
C TRP A 108 15.48 6.42 1.76
N SER A 109 14.99 6.71 0.56
CA SER A 109 14.76 8.09 0.13
C SER A 109 13.73 8.80 1.01
N THR A 110 13.70 10.14 0.92
CA THR A 110 12.61 10.94 1.49
C THR A 110 11.26 10.45 0.98
N PRO A 111 10.32 10.04 1.85
CA PRO A 111 9.03 9.53 1.43
C PRO A 111 8.21 10.56 0.66
N GLN A 112 7.62 10.16 -0.46
CA GLN A 112 6.78 10.99 -1.32
C GLN A 112 5.31 10.52 -1.28
N PRO A 113 4.33 11.42 -1.47
CA PRO A 113 2.92 11.02 -1.54
C PRO A 113 2.66 10.06 -2.70
N LEU A 114 2.07 8.89 -2.39
CA LEU A 114 1.43 8.04 -3.38
C LEU A 114 -0.03 8.44 -3.56
N THR A 115 -0.72 8.71 -2.43
CA THR A 115 -2.14 9.01 -2.42
C THR A 115 -2.41 10.37 -1.76
N ASN A 116 -3.66 10.85 -1.91
CA ASN A 116 -4.16 12.02 -1.20
C ASN A 116 -4.42 11.70 0.28
N THR A 117 -4.60 12.74 1.09
CA THR A 117 -5.05 12.59 2.47
C THR A 117 -6.42 11.89 2.50
N GLY A 118 -6.59 10.95 3.41
CA GLY A 118 -7.78 10.08 3.48
C GLY A 118 -7.72 8.84 2.59
N GLU A 119 -6.61 8.63 1.89
CA GLU A 119 -6.39 7.46 1.04
C GLU A 119 -5.23 6.63 1.60
N VAL A 120 -5.54 5.48 2.18
CA VAL A 120 -4.61 4.71 3.02
C VAL A 120 -4.64 3.22 2.71
N HIS A 121 -3.83 2.46 3.45
CA HIS A 121 -3.71 1.00 3.33
C HIS A 121 -3.16 0.56 1.96
N GLY A 122 -2.20 1.33 1.43
CA GLY A 122 -1.57 1.01 0.14
C GLY A 122 -0.92 -0.37 0.14
N ASN A 123 -1.22 -1.15 -0.88
CA ASN A 123 -0.56 -2.40 -1.20
C ASN A 123 -0.03 -2.33 -2.63
N LEU A 124 1.21 -2.76 -2.82
CA LEU A 124 1.91 -2.66 -4.10
C LEU A 124 1.94 -4.02 -4.81
N LEU A 125 1.78 -3.99 -6.12
CA LEU A 125 1.93 -5.13 -7.02
C LEU A 125 2.70 -4.69 -8.27
N GLN A 126 3.82 -5.35 -8.57
CA GLN A 126 4.48 -5.17 -9.87
C GLN A 126 3.80 -6.05 -10.92
N LEU A 127 3.37 -5.43 -12.01
CA LEU A 127 2.74 -6.10 -13.13
C LEU A 127 3.79 -6.76 -14.04
N LYS A 128 3.36 -7.75 -14.80
CA LYS A 128 4.23 -8.47 -15.75
C LYS A 128 4.88 -7.55 -16.77
N ASP A 129 4.20 -6.47 -17.16
CA ASP A 129 4.73 -5.46 -18.09
C ASP A 129 5.68 -4.44 -17.43
N GLY A 130 5.86 -4.51 -16.11
CA GLY A 130 6.77 -3.67 -15.32
C GLY A 130 6.13 -2.47 -14.67
N ARG A 131 4.88 -2.13 -15.01
CA ARG A 131 4.13 -1.10 -14.27
C ARG A 131 3.94 -1.52 -12.82
N ILE A 132 3.69 -0.56 -11.96
CA ILE A 132 3.38 -0.84 -10.56
C ILE A 132 1.95 -0.41 -10.30
N MET A 133 1.16 -1.31 -9.73
CA MET A 133 -0.18 -1.03 -9.27
C MET A 133 -0.16 -0.83 -7.75
N ALA A 134 -0.83 0.21 -7.28
CA ALA A 134 -1.16 0.38 -5.87
C ALA A 134 -2.66 0.26 -5.69
N SER A 135 -3.08 -0.66 -4.81
CA SER A 135 -4.46 -0.76 -4.34
C SER A 135 -4.56 -0.14 -2.95
N TYR A 136 -5.57 0.68 -2.71
CA TYR A 136 -5.73 1.44 -1.48
C TYR A 136 -7.21 1.71 -1.15
N VAL A 137 -7.48 2.22 0.04
CA VAL A 137 -8.83 2.62 0.47
C VAL A 137 -8.96 4.12 0.48
N ASN A 138 -10.03 4.62 -0.12
CA ASN A 138 -10.43 6.02 -0.08
C ASN A 138 -11.51 6.22 1.00
N TYR A 139 -11.20 7.06 2.00
CA TYR A 139 -12.08 7.43 3.11
C TYR A 139 -12.81 8.77 2.90
N HIS A 140 -12.82 9.30 1.68
CA HIS A 140 -13.65 10.42 1.24
C HIS A 140 -14.66 9.94 0.22
N GLN A 141 -15.72 10.70 -0.01
CA GLN A 141 -16.67 10.37 -1.07
C GLN A 141 -16.05 10.57 -2.46
N PRO A 142 -16.26 9.60 -3.36
CA PRO A 142 -16.90 8.30 -3.16
C PRO A 142 -15.96 7.35 -2.38
N PHE A 143 -16.50 6.80 -1.28
CA PHE A 143 -15.77 5.83 -0.45
C PHE A 143 -15.47 4.55 -1.21
N GLY A 144 -14.43 3.82 -0.80
CA GLY A 144 -14.22 2.45 -1.27
C GLY A 144 -12.77 2.12 -1.62
N VAL A 145 -12.60 0.99 -2.30
CA VAL A 145 -11.32 0.48 -2.75
C VAL A 145 -10.99 1.05 -4.13
N CYS A 146 -9.79 1.58 -4.24
CA CYS A 146 -9.27 2.18 -5.46
C CYS A 146 -7.95 1.53 -5.86
N VAL A 147 -7.61 1.64 -7.14
CA VAL A 147 -6.30 1.29 -7.69
C VAL A 147 -5.78 2.41 -8.56
N VAL A 148 -4.46 2.56 -8.58
CA VAL A 148 -3.72 3.51 -9.41
C VAL A 148 -2.47 2.83 -9.95
N LEU A 149 -1.99 3.29 -11.12
CA LEU A 149 -0.76 2.79 -11.75
C LEU A 149 0.34 3.84 -11.72
N SER A 150 1.57 3.34 -11.54
CA SER A 150 2.81 4.03 -11.84
C SER A 150 3.47 3.39 -13.06
N HIS A 151 3.98 4.23 -13.96
CA HIS A 151 4.66 3.82 -15.20
C HIS A 151 6.18 4.07 -15.15
N ASP A 152 6.70 4.53 -14.01
CA ASP A 152 8.05 5.02 -13.81
C ASP A 152 8.70 4.49 -12.52
N GLU A 153 8.46 3.21 -12.22
CA GLU A 153 8.98 2.53 -11.02
C GLU A 153 8.57 3.18 -9.69
N GLY A 154 7.34 3.70 -9.63
CA GLY A 154 6.78 4.24 -8.40
C GLY A 154 7.18 5.69 -8.11
N LYS A 155 7.79 6.40 -9.06
CA LYS A 155 8.17 7.81 -8.88
C LYS A 155 6.99 8.76 -8.94
N THR A 156 6.04 8.48 -9.86
CA THR A 156 4.81 9.29 -10.01
C THR A 156 3.56 8.44 -10.01
N TRP A 157 2.48 9.01 -9.46
CA TRP A 157 1.17 8.39 -9.32
C TRP A 157 0.07 9.38 -9.69
N ASN A 158 -0.76 9.03 -10.67
CA ASN A 158 -1.87 9.89 -11.08
C ASN A 158 -3.18 9.40 -10.44
N THR A 159 -3.46 9.86 -9.24
CA THR A 159 -4.67 9.49 -8.49
C THR A 159 -5.97 9.97 -9.11
N ASP A 160 -5.93 10.95 -10.02
CA ASP A 160 -7.11 11.41 -10.76
C ASP A 160 -7.54 10.38 -11.82
N ARG A 161 -6.63 9.48 -12.22
CA ARG A 161 -6.89 8.37 -13.13
C ARG A 161 -7.11 7.03 -12.42
N ARG A 162 -7.44 7.05 -11.14
CA ARG A 162 -7.74 5.84 -10.38
C ARG A 162 -8.95 5.09 -10.92
N VAL A 163 -8.94 3.77 -10.74
CA VAL A 163 -10.12 2.93 -10.91
C VAL A 163 -10.71 2.65 -9.54
N GLN A 164 -11.99 2.89 -9.38
CA GLN A 164 -12.72 2.52 -8.19
C GLN A 164 -13.33 1.14 -8.34
N LEU A 165 -12.94 0.22 -7.47
CA LEU A 165 -13.35 -1.18 -7.52
C LEU A 165 -14.57 -1.48 -6.65
N SER A 166 -14.75 -0.71 -5.58
CA SER A 166 -15.86 -0.89 -4.64
C SER A 166 -16.31 0.46 -4.10
N PHE A 167 -17.61 0.58 -3.82
CA PHE A 167 -18.23 1.74 -3.19
C PHE A 167 -18.70 1.42 -1.76
N SER A 168 -18.51 0.20 -1.28
CA SER A 168 -19.08 -0.31 -0.03
C SER A 168 -18.05 -0.57 1.07
N ALA A 169 -16.76 -0.57 0.75
CA ALA A 169 -15.71 -1.00 1.67
C ALA A 169 -15.45 -0.03 2.84
N VAL A 170 -16.20 1.04 2.98
CA VAL A 170 -15.97 2.05 4.02
C VAL A 170 -17.27 2.43 4.68
N THR A 171 -17.35 2.18 5.98
CA THR A 171 -18.42 2.70 6.84
C THR A 171 -17.89 3.78 7.77
N ALA A 172 -18.76 4.61 8.30
CA ALA A 172 -18.39 5.70 9.22
C ALA A 172 -17.68 5.22 10.51
N THR A 173 -17.78 3.94 10.84
CA THR A 173 -17.27 3.35 12.09
C THR A 173 -16.12 2.37 11.89
N GLY A 174 -15.81 1.94 10.66
CA GLY A 174 -15.00 0.77 10.39
C GLY A 174 -13.54 1.00 10.07
N ASN A 175 -12.72 0.03 10.51
CA ASN A 175 -11.42 -0.29 9.96
C ASN A 175 -11.65 -1.23 8.79
N ASN A 176 -11.91 -0.69 7.60
CA ASN A 176 -12.22 -1.47 6.43
C ASN A 176 -11.10 -1.35 5.40
N GLY A 177 -11.05 -2.30 4.49
CA GLY A 177 -10.22 -2.26 3.32
C GLY A 177 -9.06 -3.23 3.38
N TRP A 178 -7.85 -2.77 3.60
CA TRP A 178 -6.62 -3.55 3.41
C TRP A 178 -6.61 -4.33 2.09
N PRO A 179 -6.81 -3.64 0.94
CA PRO A 179 -6.88 -4.33 -0.33
C PRO A 179 -5.56 -4.99 -0.68
N VAL A 180 -5.65 -6.17 -1.29
CA VAL A 180 -4.53 -6.89 -1.89
C VAL A 180 -4.96 -7.30 -3.28
N SER A 181 -4.12 -7.06 -4.28
CA SER A 181 -4.40 -7.36 -5.67
C SER A 181 -3.45 -8.42 -6.22
N LEU A 182 -3.98 -9.23 -7.14
CA LEU A 182 -3.26 -10.26 -7.87
C LEU A 182 -3.53 -10.09 -9.36
N GLU A 183 -2.49 -10.19 -10.19
CA GLU A 183 -2.61 -10.23 -11.64
C GLU A 183 -2.92 -11.64 -12.13
N LEU A 184 -4.04 -11.81 -12.83
CA LEU A 184 -4.49 -13.10 -13.38
C LEU A 184 -4.02 -13.32 -14.83
N GLY A 185 -3.49 -12.28 -15.48
CA GLY A 185 -3.15 -12.26 -16.91
C GLY A 185 -4.26 -11.65 -17.77
N ASP A 186 -3.93 -11.30 -19.03
CA ASP A 186 -4.85 -10.68 -20.00
C ASP A 186 -5.53 -9.41 -19.47
N ASP A 187 -4.77 -8.56 -18.80
CA ASP A 187 -5.25 -7.34 -18.09
C ASP A 187 -6.35 -7.60 -17.05
N ARG A 188 -6.46 -8.85 -16.56
CA ARG A 188 -7.40 -9.25 -15.52
C ARG A 188 -6.72 -9.30 -14.17
N PHE A 189 -7.46 -8.86 -13.16
CA PHE A 189 -7.01 -8.78 -11.77
C PHE A 189 -8.06 -9.34 -10.82
N LEU A 190 -7.60 -9.85 -9.70
CA LEU A 190 -8.42 -10.13 -8.53
C LEU A 190 -7.96 -9.22 -7.40
N THR A 191 -8.88 -8.46 -6.81
CA THR A 191 -8.61 -7.65 -5.62
C THR A 191 -9.48 -8.14 -4.48
N CYS A 192 -8.85 -8.47 -3.37
CA CYS A 192 -9.49 -8.90 -2.14
C CYS A 192 -9.38 -7.80 -1.08
N PHE A 193 -10.44 -7.57 -0.31
CA PHE A 193 -10.46 -6.55 0.75
C PHE A 193 -11.46 -6.91 1.84
N ALA A 194 -11.22 -6.39 3.05
CA ALA A 194 -12.17 -6.52 4.14
C ALA A 194 -13.28 -5.47 4.01
N ASN A 195 -14.53 -5.89 4.25
CA ASN A 195 -15.68 -5.01 4.35
C ASN A 195 -16.40 -5.24 5.68
N ASN A 196 -16.60 -4.16 6.44
CA ASN A 196 -17.42 -4.16 7.64
C ASN A 196 -18.86 -3.74 7.24
N ALA A 197 -19.57 -4.66 6.61
CA ALA A 197 -20.89 -4.40 6.05
C ALA A 197 -21.95 -4.10 7.12
N TYR A 198 -21.78 -4.66 8.30
CA TYR A 198 -22.75 -4.57 9.39
C TYR A 198 -22.07 -4.15 10.70
N PRO A 199 -21.62 -2.87 10.80
CA PRO A 199 -20.87 -2.41 11.97
C PRO A 199 -21.70 -2.32 13.26
N TYR A 200 -23.01 -2.43 13.14
CA TYR A 200 -23.97 -2.36 14.26
C TYR A 200 -24.43 -3.73 14.74
N ASP A 201 -24.01 -4.82 14.08
CA ASP A 201 -24.25 -6.16 14.58
C ASP A 201 -23.44 -6.41 15.86
N ASP A 202 -23.95 -7.25 16.74
CA ASP A 202 -23.25 -7.68 17.94
C ASP A 202 -23.07 -9.22 17.91
N PRO A 203 -21.87 -9.75 17.59
CA PRO A 203 -20.66 -9.06 17.20
C PRO A 203 -20.73 -8.45 15.77
N PRO A 204 -19.93 -7.41 15.47
CA PRO A 204 -19.88 -6.81 14.13
C PRO A 204 -19.48 -7.83 13.05
N THR A 205 -20.21 -7.85 11.93
CA THR A 205 -19.92 -8.74 10.83
C THR A 205 -18.89 -8.13 9.90
N VAL A 206 -17.76 -8.79 9.77
CA VAL A 206 -16.69 -8.45 8.78
C VAL A 206 -16.68 -9.52 7.71
N THR A 207 -16.77 -9.11 6.45
CA THR A 207 -16.68 -9.98 5.29
C THR A 207 -15.35 -9.77 4.58
N CYS A 208 -14.88 -10.81 3.89
CA CYS A 208 -13.82 -10.71 2.90
C CYS A 208 -14.47 -10.71 1.53
N GLU A 209 -14.36 -9.59 0.82
CA GLU A 209 -14.91 -9.43 -0.52
C GLU A 209 -13.81 -9.53 -1.57
N THR A 210 -14.18 -10.02 -2.74
CA THR A 210 -13.31 -10.10 -3.90
C THR A 210 -13.99 -9.50 -5.11
N VAL A 211 -13.22 -8.74 -5.90
CA VAL A 211 -13.65 -8.20 -7.19
C VAL A 211 -12.68 -8.70 -8.25
N GLN A 212 -13.21 -9.43 -9.23
CA GLN A 212 -12.48 -9.71 -10.45
C GLN A 212 -12.79 -8.60 -11.46
N TRP A 213 -11.77 -7.99 -12.00
CA TRP A 213 -11.91 -6.83 -12.86
C TRP A 213 -10.85 -6.82 -13.97
N LYS A 214 -11.07 -5.98 -14.98
CA LYS A 214 -10.17 -5.80 -16.11
C LYS A 214 -9.69 -4.36 -16.15
N LEU A 215 -8.41 -4.17 -16.50
CA LEU A 215 -7.84 -2.84 -16.63
C LEU A 215 -8.58 -2.04 -17.72
N PRO A 216 -9.09 -0.83 -17.40
CA PRO A 216 -9.75 0.01 -18.40
C PRO A 216 -8.82 0.36 -19.56
N PRO A 217 -9.33 0.52 -20.79
CA PRO A 217 -8.49 0.90 -21.95
C PRO A 217 -7.66 2.17 -21.74
N SER A 218 -8.17 3.12 -20.96
CA SER A 218 -7.45 4.35 -20.60
C SER A 218 -6.20 4.16 -19.75
N MET A 219 -6.08 2.99 -19.12
CA MET A 219 -4.94 2.61 -18.29
C MET A 219 -4.08 1.51 -18.91
N GLN A 220 -4.47 0.99 -20.06
CA GLN A 220 -3.65 0.04 -20.80
C GLN A 220 -2.41 0.74 -21.38
N PRO A 221 -1.30 0.00 -21.59
CA PRO A 221 -0.15 0.55 -22.29
C PRO A 221 -0.58 1.09 -23.65
N THR A 222 -0.12 2.28 -24.00
CA THR A 222 -0.32 2.80 -25.35
C THR A 222 0.40 1.86 -26.31
N GLN A 223 -0.37 1.07 -27.07
CA GLN A 223 0.22 0.33 -28.19
C GLN A 223 0.76 1.37 -29.16
N LEU A 224 2.08 1.49 -29.23
CA LEU A 224 2.72 2.18 -30.34
C LEU A 224 2.27 1.45 -31.61
N ARG A 225 1.32 2.04 -32.33
CA ARG A 225 0.98 1.56 -33.67
C ARG A 225 2.28 1.63 -34.46
N SER A 226 2.89 0.49 -34.73
CA SER A 226 3.93 0.37 -35.73
C SER A 226 3.33 0.93 -37.02
N LYS A 227 3.79 2.09 -37.45
CA LYS A 227 3.51 2.58 -38.81
C LYS A 227 4.15 1.55 -39.74
N GLN A 228 3.30 0.75 -40.38
CA GLN A 228 3.67 0.00 -41.57
C GLN A 228 3.89 0.96 -42.70
#